data_9df3ffc30cef937a5098db3c137ab7c9
#
_entry.id   9df3ffc30cef937a5098db3c137ab7c9
#
_cell.length_a   1.000
_cell.length_b   1.000
_cell.length_c   1.000
_cell.angle_alpha   90.00
_cell.angle_beta   90.00
_cell.angle_gamma   90.00
#
_symmetry.space_group_name_H-M   'P 1'
#
loop_
_entity.id
_entity.type
_entity.pdbx_description
1 polymer ?
#
loop_
_entity_poly.entity_id
_entity_poly.type
_entity_poly.pdbx_seq_one_letter_code
_entity_poly.pdbx_strand_id
1 'polypeptide(L)'
;MRDVYAELVRTGPGAVAARKLGLPRPAVLRRHEAGAPLLDGPALLLTTGSGASAFRTREAGGALASLLARAGAEVHLDLPDVPAQARLGAVVVDATGATRVGDLAALGLALGPAVRRLGPSARVLLVGRTPAHLDGVDRVEAAAVQQGLEGIVRTVGKELRAGATADLLRLAPGAGPADLDGPLRFFASARSAFVDGQVVDIAPAPSVRPSSWGAAQDDDDARRGAERPLDGSVAVVTGAARGIGRATAHVLARQGAHVVAVDVPAASGDLARTANDVRGQALALDVTAPDAPSRLVEHLQRALGGSATGRLVVVHNAGITRDRLLVNLDAARWEAVLGVNLAAPLRLTDALLDAGLLGQGARVVGVSSTSGLAGNRGQANYAASKAGVAGMVRALAPRLAEVGATANAVAPGFIETEMTARIPPLLRQLGRRTASLQQGGLPVDVAETVAWLAEPASAGVTGQVVRVCGQALVGA
;
A
#
# COMPACT_ATOMS: atom_id res chain seq x y z
N MET A 1 -11.35 15.72 -8.93
CA MET A 1 -12.76 15.96 -9.41
C MET A 1 -13.68 15.64 -8.25
N ARG A 2 -14.76 16.43 -8.02
CA ARG A 2 -15.66 16.20 -6.88
C ARG A 2 -16.67 15.09 -7.19
N ASP A 3 -16.97 14.23 -6.22
CA ASP A 3 -18.07 13.29 -6.28
C ASP A 3 -19.36 13.99 -5.79
N VAL A 4 -20.06 14.64 -6.72
CA VAL A 4 -21.28 15.42 -6.44
C VAL A 4 -22.33 14.58 -5.71
N TYR A 5 -22.45 13.29 -6.05
CA TYR A 5 -23.37 12.39 -5.35
C TYR A 5 -22.96 12.23 -3.87
N ALA A 6 -21.69 11.99 -3.60
CA ALA A 6 -21.21 11.84 -2.22
C ALA A 6 -21.43 13.13 -1.40
N GLU A 7 -21.23 14.31 -2.00
CA GLU A 7 -21.53 15.60 -1.35
C GLU A 7 -23.02 15.74 -1.03
N LEU A 8 -23.88 15.39 -2.00
CA LEU A 8 -25.35 15.49 -1.84
C LEU A 8 -25.89 14.58 -0.72
N VAL A 9 -25.37 13.33 -0.60
CA VAL A 9 -25.92 12.33 0.35
C VAL A 9 -25.26 12.38 1.74
N ARG A 10 -24.27 13.23 1.96
CA ARG A 10 -23.59 13.37 3.26
C ARG A 10 -24.31 14.28 4.22
N THR A 11 -25.00 15.32 3.74
CA THR A 11 -25.60 16.36 4.58
C THR A 11 -27.02 16.71 4.11
N GLY A 12 -27.78 17.36 5.00
CA GLY A 12 -29.07 17.94 4.70
C GLY A 12 -30.14 16.96 4.21
N PRO A 13 -31.09 17.44 3.38
CA PRO A 13 -32.19 16.62 2.85
C PRO A 13 -31.72 15.40 2.04
N GLY A 14 -30.59 15.51 1.34
CA GLY A 14 -30.00 14.42 0.57
C GLY A 14 -29.59 13.25 1.45
N ALA A 15 -29.03 13.50 2.64
CA ALA A 15 -28.68 12.45 3.60
C ALA A 15 -29.92 11.72 4.14
N VAL A 16 -31.01 12.44 4.38
CA VAL A 16 -32.29 11.87 4.84
C VAL A 16 -32.91 11.01 3.73
N ALA A 17 -32.96 11.51 2.51
CA ALA A 17 -33.47 10.78 1.34
C ALA A 17 -32.64 9.51 1.08
N ALA A 18 -31.30 9.60 1.09
CA ALA A 18 -30.43 8.45 0.90
C ALA A 18 -30.65 7.37 1.96
N ARG A 19 -30.85 7.77 3.24
CA ARG A 19 -31.16 6.83 4.33
C ARG A 19 -32.48 6.11 4.11
N LYS A 20 -33.55 6.86 3.75
CA LYS A 20 -34.88 6.29 3.52
C LYS A 20 -34.95 5.36 2.31
N LEU A 21 -34.16 5.67 1.27
CA LEU A 21 -34.12 4.90 0.02
C LEU A 21 -33.03 3.81 0.00
N GLY A 22 -32.30 3.61 1.10
CA GLY A 22 -31.21 2.63 1.15
C GLY A 22 -30.03 2.92 0.20
N LEU A 23 -29.87 4.18 -0.23
CA LEU A 23 -28.82 4.55 -1.18
C LEU A 23 -27.44 4.58 -0.50
N PRO A 24 -26.34 4.28 -1.25
CA PRO A 24 -24.98 4.34 -0.75
C PRO A 24 -24.64 5.71 -0.15
N ARG A 25 -24.02 5.72 1.04
CA ARG A 25 -23.56 6.94 1.71
C ARG A 25 -22.06 6.85 1.99
N PRO A 26 -21.22 7.20 1.00
CA PRO A 26 -19.77 7.15 1.15
C PRO A 26 -19.30 7.99 2.34
N ALA A 27 -18.49 7.39 3.21
CA ALA A 27 -17.91 8.07 4.37
C ALA A 27 -16.88 9.12 3.94
N VAL A 28 -16.61 10.09 4.81
CA VAL A 28 -15.40 10.91 4.71
C VAL A 28 -14.26 10.08 5.26
N LEU A 29 -13.33 9.67 4.39
CA LEU A 29 -12.16 8.91 4.83
C LEU A 29 -11.17 9.82 5.54
N ARG A 30 -10.71 9.40 6.72
CA ARG A 30 -9.60 10.03 7.39
C ARG A 30 -8.33 9.71 6.61
N ARG A 31 -7.74 10.73 5.98
CA ARG A 31 -6.46 10.65 5.29
C ARG A 31 -5.36 11.23 6.15
N HIS A 32 -4.12 10.84 5.84
CA HIS A 32 -2.96 11.30 6.60
C HIS A 32 -2.80 12.82 6.53
N GLU A 33 -2.63 13.41 7.71
CA GLU A 33 -2.24 14.80 7.93
C GLU A 33 -1.01 14.81 8.84
N ALA A 34 -0.07 15.73 8.59
CA ALA A 34 1.13 15.84 9.42
C ALA A 34 0.75 16.14 10.86
N GLY A 35 1.38 15.47 11.82
CA GLY A 35 1.09 15.62 13.25
C GLY A 35 -0.21 15.00 13.74
N ALA A 36 -1.03 14.40 12.87
CA ALA A 36 -2.23 13.69 13.28
C ALA A 36 -1.87 12.38 14.03
N PRO A 37 -2.65 12.00 15.06
CA PRO A 37 -2.39 10.77 15.80
C PRO A 37 -2.53 9.53 14.88
N LEU A 38 -1.87 8.44 15.24
CA LEU A 38 -1.95 7.17 14.50
C LEU A 38 -3.41 6.72 14.35
N LEU A 39 -4.14 6.69 15.44
CA LEU A 39 -5.53 6.26 15.54
C LEU A 39 -6.43 7.40 16.05
N ASP A 40 -7.70 7.33 15.68
CA ASP A 40 -8.75 8.21 16.23
C ASP A 40 -9.53 7.45 17.31
N GLY A 41 -8.89 7.25 18.45
CA GLY A 41 -9.37 6.48 19.60
C GLY A 41 -8.46 5.31 19.97
N PRO A 42 -8.79 4.59 21.06
CA PRO A 42 -7.96 3.51 21.59
C PRO A 42 -7.93 2.30 20.65
N ALA A 43 -6.88 1.49 20.77
CA ALA A 43 -6.75 0.19 20.16
C ALA A 43 -7.17 -0.92 21.11
N LEU A 44 -7.91 -1.90 20.62
CA LEU A 44 -8.16 -3.16 21.33
C LEU A 44 -7.26 -4.24 20.71
N LEU A 45 -6.43 -4.87 21.53
CA LEU A 45 -5.61 -6.00 21.10
C LEU A 45 -6.21 -7.30 21.64
N LEU A 46 -6.63 -8.16 20.73
CA LEU A 46 -7.16 -9.49 21.02
C LEU A 46 -6.12 -10.55 20.66
N THR A 47 -6.09 -11.65 21.40
CA THR A 47 -5.30 -12.84 21.05
C THR A 47 -6.23 -14.03 20.92
N THR A 48 -6.11 -14.78 19.82
CA THR A 48 -6.91 -15.98 19.57
C THR A 48 -6.02 -17.12 19.03
N GLY A 49 -6.43 -18.35 19.36
CA GLY A 49 -5.78 -19.56 18.88
C GLY A 49 -5.48 -20.55 20.01
N SER A 50 -5.55 -21.84 19.67
CA SER A 50 -5.24 -22.98 20.54
C SER A 50 -3.75 -23.31 20.56
N GLY A 51 -2.99 -22.85 19.53
CA GLY A 51 -1.54 -23.03 19.41
C GLY A 51 -0.72 -21.91 20.06
N ALA A 52 0.60 -22.04 20.01
CA ALA A 52 1.49 -21.00 20.48
C ALA A 52 1.44 -19.76 19.57
N SER A 53 1.16 -18.60 20.15
CA SER A 53 1.27 -17.31 19.49
C SER A 53 2.73 -17.02 19.14
N ALA A 54 2.98 -16.36 17.99
CA ALA A 54 4.31 -15.86 17.65
C ALA A 54 4.77 -14.75 18.63
N PHE A 55 3.85 -14.19 19.42
CA PHE A 55 4.06 -13.09 20.37
C PHE A 55 3.85 -13.50 21.84
N ARG A 56 3.57 -14.79 22.10
CA ARG A 56 3.39 -15.32 23.47
C ARG A 56 4.72 -15.65 24.14
N THR A 57 5.28 -14.66 24.75
CA THR A 57 5.82 -14.78 26.10
C THR A 57 4.89 -13.98 27.01
N ARG A 58 4.89 -14.15 28.35
CA ARG A 58 4.17 -13.24 29.27
C ARG A 58 4.48 -11.76 29.01
N GLU A 59 5.53 -11.50 28.20
CA GLU A 59 6.00 -10.24 27.69
C GLU A 59 5.48 -9.88 26.28
N ALA A 60 4.76 -10.75 25.57
CA ALA A 60 4.48 -10.60 24.12
C ALA A 60 3.06 -10.19 23.72
N GLY A 61 2.07 -10.30 24.59
CA GLY A 61 0.99 -9.30 24.64
C GLY A 61 1.67 -7.93 24.68
N GLY A 62 2.86 -7.88 25.30
CA GLY A 62 3.89 -6.89 25.25
C GLY A 62 4.39 -6.50 23.88
N ALA A 63 4.75 -7.36 22.95
CA ALA A 63 5.42 -6.92 21.71
C ALA A 63 4.48 -6.21 20.76
N LEU A 64 3.28 -6.75 20.47
CA LEU A 64 2.29 -6.09 19.62
C LEU A 64 1.69 -4.85 20.31
N ALA A 65 1.38 -4.94 21.61
CA ALA A 65 0.94 -3.80 22.40
C ALA A 65 2.03 -2.71 22.43
N SER A 66 3.30 -3.10 22.61
CA SER A 66 4.43 -2.17 22.61
C SER A 66 4.64 -1.51 21.25
N LEU A 67 4.44 -2.23 20.13
CA LEU A 67 4.50 -1.63 18.79
C LEU A 67 3.43 -0.56 18.62
N LEU A 68 2.19 -0.84 19.02
CA LEU A 68 1.07 0.10 18.97
C LEU A 68 1.28 1.30 19.91
N ALA A 69 1.74 1.05 21.15
CA ALA A 69 2.00 2.09 22.13
C ALA A 69 3.14 3.03 21.70
N ARG A 70 4.26 2.49 21.17
CA ARG A 70 5.35 3.29 20.59
C ARG A 70 4.89 4.10 19.37
N ALA A 71 3.87 3.64 18.67
CA ALA A 71 3.23 4.39 17.60
C ALA A 71 2.20 5.42 18.09
N GLY A 72 2.06 5.59 19.43
CA GLY A 72 1.19 6.59 20.06
C GLY A 72 -0.25 6.14 20.27
N ALA A 73 -0.56 4.84 20.21
CA ALA A 73 -1.90 4.32 20.48
C ALA A 73 -2.07 4.00 21.97
N GLU A 74 -3.23 4.36 22.55
CA GLU A 74 -3.71 3.80 23.80
C GLU A 74 -4.19 2.36 23.56
N VAL A 75 -3.68 1.36 24.29
CA VAL A 75 -3.94 -0.06 24.02
C VAL A 75 -4.65 -0.72 25.20
N HIS A 76 -5.78 -1.35 24.93
CA HIS A 76 -6.53 -2.21 25.84
C HIS A 76 -6.41 -3.67 25.40
N LEU A 77 -6.38 -4.60 26.37
CA LEU A 77 -6.28 -6.04 26.12
C LEU A 77 -7.63 -6.75 26.22
N ASP A 78 -8.58 -6.13 26.89
CA ASP A 78 -9.93 -6.64 27.06
C ASP A 78 -10.98 -5.59 26.72
N LEU A 79 -12.05 -6.01 26.05
CA LEU A 79 -13.12 -5.10 25.63
C LEU A 79 -13.85 -4.40 26.80
N PRO A 80 -14.08 -5.04 27.95
CA PRO A 80 -14.64 -4.40 29.15
C PRO A 80 -13.80 -3.24 29.70
N ASP A 81 -12.47 -3.25 29.50
CA ASP A 81 -11.57 -2.19 29.98
C ASP A 81 -11.65 -0.92 29.13
N VAL A 82 -12.20 -1.03 27.92
CA VAL A 82 -12.42 0.14 27.06
C VAL A 82 -13.60 0.95 27.62
N PRO A 83 -13.45 2.26 27.90
CA PRO A 83 -14.55 3.09 28.43
C PRO A 83 -15.82 2.99 27.57
N ALA A 84 -16.99 2.83 28.20
CA ALA A 84 -18.25 2.51 27.51
C ALA A 84 -18.60 3.50 26.38
N GLN A 85 -18.28 4.79 26.54
CA GLN A 85 -18.51 5.85 25.58
C GLN A 85 -17.41 5.96 24.52
N ALA A 86 -16.23 5.34 24.71
CA ALA A 86 -15.13 5.41 23.76
C ALA A 86 -15.42 4.58 22.50
N ARG A 87 -15.04 5.12 21.35
CA ARG A 87 -15.04 4.40 20.08
C ARG A 87 -13.62 3.93 19.77
N LEU A 88 -13.51 2.66 19.40
CA LEU A 88 -12.21 2.07 19.03
C LEU A 88 -11.69 2.67 17.72
N GLY A 89 -10.45 3.14 17.73
CA GLY A 89 -9.70 3.52 16.54
C GLY A 89 -9.15 2.29 15.81
N ALA A 90 -8.86 1.20 16.54
CA ALA A 90 -8.45 -0.05 15.92
C ALA A 90 -8.88 -1.27 16.77
N VAL A 91 -9.05 -2.40 16.07
CA VAL A 91 -9.03 -3.76 16.65
C VAL A 91 -7.91 -4.52 15.97
N VAL A 92 -6.91 -4.91 16.74
CA VAL A 92 -5.78 -5.72 16.28
C VAL A 92 -5.91 -7.11 16.88
N VAL A 93 -5.79 -8.15 16.05
CA VAL A 93 -5.94 -9.54 16.52
C VAL A 93 -4.65 -10.30 16.23
N ASP A 94 -3.99 -10.79 17.27
CA ASP A 94 -2.98 -11.81 17.15
C ASP A 94 -3.65 -13.17 16.92
N ALA A 95 -3.65 -13.61 15.67
CA ALA A 95 -4.13 -14.91 15.23
C ALA A 95 -3.00 -15.85 14.80
N THR A 96 -1.75 -15.53 15.15
CA THR A 96 -0.59 -16.36 14.80
C THR A 96 -0.63 -17.74 15.48
N GLY A 97 -1.33 -17.87 16.58
CA GLY A 97 -1.60 -19.12 17.30
C GLY A 97 -2.84 -19.88 16.82
N ALA A 98 -3.58 -19.38 15.83
CA ALA A 98 -4.75 -20.07 15.28
C ALA A 98 -4.32 -21.27 14.44
N THR A 99 -4.60 -22.50 14.89
CA THR A 99 -4.16 -23.76 14.28
C THR A 99 -5.28 -24.78 14.11
N ARG A 100 -6.41 -24.60 14.78
CA ARG A 100 -7.57 -25.49 14.76
C ARG A 100 -8.78 -24.80 14.12
N VAL A 101 -9.63 -25.56 13.44
CA VAL A 101 -10.84 -25.02 12.80
C VAL A 101 -11.70 -24.24 13.81
N GLY A 102 -11.77 -24.68 15.06
CA GLY A 102 -12.49 -24.00 16.14
C GLY A 102 -11.97 -22.59 16.45
N ASP A 103 -10.69 -22.30 16.16
CA ASP A 103 -10.09 -20.98 16.38
C ASP A 103 -10.71 -19.91 15.48
N LEU A 104 -11.15 -20.28 14.25
CA LEU A 104 -11.87 -19.37 13.36
C LEU A 104 -13.22 -18.93 13.94
N ALA A 105 -13.93 -19.84 14.58
CA ALA A 105 -15.19 -19.52 15.25
C ALA A 105 -14.94 -18.62 16.48
N ALA A 106 -13.93 -18.96 17.29
CA ALA A 106 -13.54 -18.15 18.44
C ALA A 106 -13.16 -16.72 18.04
N LEU A 107 -12.40 -16.58 16.94
CA LEU A 107 -12.04 -15.27 16.37
C LEU A 107 -13.29 -14.48 15.95
N GLY A 108 -14.21 -15.10 15.22
CA GLY A 108 -15.45 -14.45 14.77
C GLY A 108 -16.30 -13.97 15.95
N LEU A 109 -16.42 -14.80 16.99
CA LEU A 109 -17.17 -14.46 18.23
C LEU A 109 -16.51 -13.33 19.02
N ALA A 110 -15.18 -13.24 19.04
CA ALA A 110 -14.45 -12.15 19.71
C ALA A 110 -14.53 -10.83 18.90
N LEU A 111 -14.47 -10.90 17.57
CA LEU A 111 -14.55 -9.72 16.71
C LEU A 111 -15.91 -9.05 16.71
N GLY A 112 -17.01 -9.80 16.75
CA GLY A 112 -18.35 -9.26 16.64
C GLY A 112 -18.69 -8.14 17.63
N PRO A 113 -18.47 -8.31 18.95
CA PRO A 113 -18.64 -7.25 19.94
C PRO A 113 -17.70 -6.05 19.72
N ALA A 114 -16.44 -6.30 19.37
CA ALA A 114 -15.43 -5.26 19.17
C ALA A 114 -15.76 -4.37 17.94
N VAL A 115 -16.19 -4.98 16.83
CA VAL A 115 -16.58 -4.26 15.60
C VAL A 115 -17.75 -3.30 15.84
N ARG A 116 -18.70 -3.62 16.74
CA ARG A 116 -19.81 -2.71 17.09
C ARG A 116 -19.32 -1.43 17.78
N ARG A 117 -18.12 -1.44 18.35
CA ARG A 117 -17.53 -0.30 19.06
C ARG A 117 -16.57 0.52 18.21
N LEU A 118 -16.37 0.16 16.93
CA LEU A 118 -15.49 0.91 16.04
C LEU A 118 -16.00 2.34 15.81
N GLY A 119 -15.06 3.27 15.75
CA GLY A 119 -15.27 4.64 15.29
C GLY A 119 -15.21 4.78 13.77
N PRO A 120 -15.45 5.99 13.24
CA PRO A 120 -15.23 6.29 11.83
C PRO A 120 -13.76 6.06 11.43
N SER A 121 -13.54 5.55 10.23
CA SER A 121 -12.20 5.26 9.70
C SER A 121 -11.31 4.38 10.60
N ALA A 122 -11.93 3.56 11.46
CA ALA A 122 -11.20 2.62 12.30
C ALA A 122 -10.55 1.49 11.49
N ARG A 123 -9.63 0.76 12.09
CA ARG A 123 -8.88 -0.32 11.47
C ARG A 123 -9.14 -1.65 12.16
N VAL A 124 -9.36 -2.71 11.38
CA VAL A 124 -9.35 -4.10 11.85
C VAL A 124 -8.13 -4.77 11.24
N LEU A 125 -7.17 -5.17 12.05
CA LEU A 125 -5.94 -5.79 11.59
C LEU A 125 -5.81 -7.18 12.20
N LEU A 126 -5.74 -8.19 11.32
CA LEU A 126 -5.39 -9.54 11.74
C LEU A 126 -3.89 -9.76 11.50
N VAL A 127 -3.23 -10.38 12.46
CA VAL A 127 -1.84 -10.83 12.31
C VAL A 127 -1.84 -12.34 12.35
N GLY A 128 -1.46 -12.97 11.24
CA GLY A 128 -1.43 -14.42 11.07
C GLY A 128 -0.05 -14.92 10.65
N ARG A 129 0.01 -16.18 10.21
CA ARG A 129 1.21 -16.80 9.61
C ARG A 129 0.96 -17.12 8.15
N THR A 130 2.03 -17.11 7.33
CA THR A 130 1.96 -17.52 5.93
C THR A 130 1.65 -19.02 5.83
N PRO A 131 0.53 -19.43 5.22
CA PRO A 131 0.07 -20.83 5.23
C PRO A 131 1.06 -21.82 4.62
N ALA A 132 1.74 -21.42 3.54
CA ALA A 132 2.65 -22.31 2.79
C ALA A 132 3.88 -22.77 3.57
N HIS A 133 4.20 -22.14 4.69
CA HIS A 133 5.42 -22.38 5.46
C HIS A 133 5.14 -22.92 6.87
N LEU A 134 3.97 -23.53 7.08
CA LEU A 134 3.66 -24.17 8.36
C LEU A 134 4.16 -25.60 8.40
N ASP A 135 4.84 -25.94 9.49
CA ASP A 135 5.44 -27.27 9.71
C ASP A 135 4.65 -28.06 10.78
N GLY A 136 4.88 -29.38 10.83
CA GLY A 136 4.33 -30.27 11.86
C GLY A 136 3.25 -31.20 11.37
N VAL A 137 2.75 -32.06 12.28
CA VAL A 137 1.78 -33.13 12.01
C VAL A 137 0.43 -32.55 11.57
N ASP A 138 0.00 -31.47 12.20
CA ASP A 138 -1.29 -30.81 11.93
C ASP A 138 -1.17 -29.65 10.92
N ARG A 139 -0.10 -29.61 10.10
CA ARG A 139 0.18 -28.50 9.17
C ARG A 139 -0.95 -28.20 8.20
N VAL A 140 -1.69 -29.22 7.78
CA VAL A 140 -2.79 -29.05 6.81
C VAL A 140 -3.95 -28.29 7.44
N GLU A 141 -4.35 -28.67 8.68
CA GLU A 141 -5.39 -27.95 9.42
C GLU A 141 -4.93 -26.52 9.73
N ALA A 142 -3.72 -26.35 10.25
CA ALA A 142 -3.17 -25.04 10.57
C ALA A 142 -3.06 -24.13 9.32
N ALA A 143 -2.62 -24.68 8.17
CA ALA A 143 -2.56 -23.94 6.92
C ALA A 143 -3.96 -23.53 6.43
N ALA A 144 -4.94 -24.44 6.51
CA ALA A 144 -6.33 -24.14 6.17
C ALA A 144 -6.92 -23.04 7.06
N VAL A 145 -6.64 -23.08 8.37
CA VAL A 145 -7.08 -22.09 9.35
C VAL A 145 -6.44 -20.72 9.06
N GLN A 146 -5.12 -20.68 8.85
CA GLN A 146 -4.42 -19.43 8.53
C GLN A 146 -4.88 -18.85 7.17
N GLN A 147 -5.19 -19.69 6.19
CA GLN A 147 -5.81 -19.25 4.95
C GLN A 147 -7.23 -18.75 5.17
N GLY A 148 -7.98 -19.35 6.08
CA GLY A 148 -9.33 -18.94 6.47
C GLY A 148 -9.42 -17.49 7.01
N LEU A 149 -8.34 -16.97 7.62
CA LEU A 149 -8.25 -15.57 8.06
C LEU A 149 -8.45 -14.57 6.90
N GLU A 150 -8.02 -14.93 5.70
CA GLU A 150 -8.23 -14.11 4.50
C GLU A 150 -9.71 -13.96 4.16
N GLY A 151 -10.48 -15.05 4.28
CA GLY A 151 -11.94 -15.01 4.09
C GLY A 151 -12.63 -14.12 5.12
N ILE A 152 -12.20 -14.21 6.40
CA ILE A 152 -12.74 -13.39 7.49
C ILE A 152 -12.43 -11.91 7.22
N VAL A 153 -11.18 -11.55 6.98
CA VAL A 153 -10.80 -10.14 6.83
C VAL A 153 -11.47 -9.49 5.64
N ARG A 154 -11.58 -10.19 4.51
CA ARG A 154 -12.29 -9.69 3.33
C ARG A 154 -13.79 -9.52 3.56
N THR A 155 -14.40 -10.40 4.33
CA THR A 155 -15.81 -10.28 4.72
C THR A 155 -16.01 -9.10 5.65
N VAL A 156 -15.19 -9.01 6.71
CA VAL A 156 -15.24 -7.90 7.67
C VAL A 156 -15.12 -6.56 6.96
N GLY A 157 -14.13 -6.38 6.05
CA GLY A 157 -13.98 -5.14 5.26
C GLY A 157 -15.25 -4.75 4.49
N LYS A 158 -15.99 -5.73 3.94
CA LYS A 158 -17.27 -5.47 3.24
C LYS A 158 -18.43 -5.11 4.19
N GLU A 159 -18.40 -5.62 5.42
CA GLU A 159 -19.43 -5.36 6.44
C GLU A 159 -19.19 -4.05 7.19
N LEU A 160 -17.95 -3.58 7.26
CA LEU A 160 -17.58 -2.35 7.95
C LEU A 160 -18.29 -1.13 7.35
N ARG A 161 -18.46 -0.10 8.16
CA ARG A 161 -19.11 1.16 7.79
C ARG A 161 -18.23 2.35 8.16
N ALA A 162 -18.66 3.53 7.78
CA ALA A 162 -18.03 4.80 8.12
C ALA A 162 -16.54 4.92 7.72
N GLY A 163 -16.13 4.22 6.66
CA GLY A 163 -14.76 4.27 6.15
C GLY A 163 -13.74 3.44 6.92
N ALA A 164 -14.21 2.55 7.81
CA ALA A 164 -13.33 1.58 8.45
C ALA A 164 -12.87 0.51 7.43
N THR A 165 -11.68 -0.07 7.66
CA THR A 165 -11.04 -1.07 6.77
C THR A 165 -10.59 -2.29 7.56
N ALA A 166 -10.39 -3.41 6.86
CA ALA A 166 -9.89 -4.64 7.47
C ALA A 166 -8.80 -5.28 6.59
N ASP A 167 -7.64 -5.57 7.18
CA ASP A 167 -6.48 -6.12 6.46
C ASP A 167 -5.80 -7.24 7.26
N LEU A 168 -5.05 -8.11 6.58
CA LEU A 168 -4.33 -9.25 7.15
C LEU A 168 -2.83 -9.13 6.89
N LEU A 169 -2.03 -9.17 7.94
CA LEU A 169 -0.59 -9.22 7.91
C LEU A 169 -0.14 -10.64 8.28
N ARG A 170 0.59 -11.32 7.39
CA ARG A 170 1.03 -12.71 7.61
C ARG A 170 2.53 -12.75 7.79
N LEU A 171 2.98 -13.34 8.89
CA LEU A 171 4.40 -13.53 9.17
C LEU A 171 4.91 -14.82 8.50
N ALA A 172 5.94 -14.69 7.69
CA ALA A 172 6.72 -15.81 7.20
C ALA A 172 7.63 -16.37 8.31
N PRO A 173 8.16 -17.61 8.18
CA PRO A 173 9.11 -18.16 9.13
C PRO A 173 10.30 -17.21 9.37
N GLY A 174 10.66 -17.02 10.62
CA GLY A 174 11.75 -16.12 11.03
C GLY A 174 11.39 -14.64 11.10
N ALA A 175 10.24 -14.22 10.57
CA ALA A 175 9.76 -12.85 10.77
C ALA A 175 9.23 -12.65 12.19
N GLY A 176 9.51 -11.49 12.76
CA GLY A 176 9.16 -11.14 14.12
C GLY A 176 8.57 -9.74 14.29
N PRO A 177 8.43 -9.28 15.54
CA PRO A 177 7.83 -7.97 15.84
C PRO A 177 8.51 -6.80 15.12
N ALA A 178 9.83 -6.86 14.95
CA ALA A 178 10.59 -5.79 14.29
C ALA A 178 10.27 -5.67 12.79
N ASP A 179 9.93 -6.78 12.13
CA ASP A 179 9.57 -6.80 10.72
C ASP A 179 8.13 -6.32 10.50
N LEU A 180 7.30 -6.48 11.54
CA LEU A 180 5.90 -6.07 11.54
C LEU A 180 5.72 -4.56 11.79
N ASP A 181 6.68 -3.85 12.41
CA ASP A 181 6.51 -2.46 12.85
C ASP A 181 6.06 -1.52 11.71
N GLY A 182 6.77 -1.50 10.59
CA GLY A 182 6.41 -0.65 9.44
C GLY A 182 5.04 -0.98 8.84
N PRO A 183 4.76 -2.25 8.48
CA PRO A 183 3.44 -2.66 8.02
C PRO A 183 2.32 -2.33 9.02
N LEU A 184 2.50 -2.61 10.31
CA LEU A 184 1.50 -2.34 11.33
C LEU A 184 1.18 -0.84 11.43
N ARG A 185 2.20 0.02 11.46
CA ARG A 185 2.02 1.48 11.47
C ARG A 185 1.29 1.99 10.23
N PHE A 186 1.62 1.46 9.05
CA PHE A 186 0.95 1.85 7.82
C PHE A 186 -0.53 1.47 7.85
N PHE A 187 -0.85 0.20 8.10
CA PHE A 187 -2.23 -0.29 8.09
C PHE A 187 -3.07 0.25 9.25
N ALA A 188 -2.48 0.53 10.41
CA ALA A 188 -3.17 1.18 11.52
C ALA A 188 -3.44 2.67 11.27
N SER A 189 -2.67 3.33 10.42
CA SER A 189 -2.76 4.79 10.21
C SER A 189 -3.80 5.22 9.17
N ALA A 190 -3.97 6.53 9.06
CA ALA A 190 -4.75 7.18 8.02
C ALA A 190 -4.09 7.11 6.62
N ARG A 191 -2.83 6.65 6.52
CA ARG A 191 -2.12 6.46 5.25
C ARG A 191 -2.72 5.33 4.41
N SER A 192 -3.30 4.31 5.06
CA SER A 192 -3.99 3.18 4.41
C SER A 192 -5.48 3.44 4.13
N ALA A 193 -5.92 4.69 4.08
CA ALA A 193 -7.35 5.07 4.03
C ALA A 193 -8.16 4.41 2.89
N PHE A 194 -7.51 4.01 1.81
CA PHE A 194 -8.16 3.37 0.65
C PHE A 194 -7.61 1.95 0.37
N VAL A 195 -6.87 1.38 1.33
CA VAL A 195 -6.41 -0.01 1.34
C VAL A 195 -7.38 -0.80 2.23
N ASP A 196 -8.00 -1.83 1.69
CA ASP A 196 -9.03 -2.62 2.38
C ASP A 196 -9.10 -4.04 1.79
N GLY A 197 -9.26 -5.04 2.64
CA GLY A 197 -9.30 -6.45 2.26
C GLY A 197 -7.97 -6.98 1.73
N GLN A 198 -6.84 -6.38 2.12
CA GLN A 198 -5.54 -6.79 1.64
C GLN A 198 -4.91 -7.84 2.55
N VAL A 199 -4.08 -8.68 1.92
CA VAL A 199 -3.24 -9.65 2.60
C VAL A 199 -1.81 -9.34 2.21
N VAL A 200 -0.94 -9.17 3.21
CA VAL A 200 0.48 -8.87 2.99
C VAL A 200 1.33 -9.87 3.76
N ASP A 201 2.20 -10.56 3.03
CA ASP A 201 3.19 -11.46 3.61
C ASP A 201 4.44 -10.65 4.02
N ILE A 202 4.93 -10.90 5.22
CA ILE A 202 6.07 -10.22 5.82
C ILE A 202 7.16 -11.27 6.08
N ALA A 203 8.23 -11.18 5.34
CA ALA A 203 9.44 -11.98 5.53
C ALA A 203 10.37 -11.33 6.56
N PRO A 204 11.35 -12.06 7.12
CA PRO A 204 12.43 -11.45 7.87
C PRO A 204 13.12 -10.39 7.01
N ALA A 205 13.25 -9.18 7.55
CA ALA A 205 14.03 -8.15 6.88
C ALA A 205 15.51 -8.59 6.79
N PRO A 206 16.22 -8.25 5.69
CA PRO A 206 17.64 -8.53 5.59
C PRO A 206 18.40 -8.02 6.85
N SER A 207 19.26 -8.85 7.40
CA SER A 207 19.97 -8.61 8.67
C SER A 207 20.89 -7.39 8.66
N VAL A 208 21.18 -6.84 7.49
CA VAL A 208 21.97 -5.64 7.33
C VAL A 208 21.07 -4.42 7.36
N ARG A 209 20.67 -4.01 8.58
CA ARG A 209 20.14 -2.66 8.79
C ARG A 209 21.33 -1.69 8.68
N PRO A 210 21.27 -0.64 7.87
CA PRO A 210 22.27 0.41 7.92
C PRO A 210 22.39 0.92 9.37
N SER A 211 23.61 1.09 9.86
CA SER A 211 23.88 1.54 11.23
C SER A 211 23.25 2.90 11.59
N SER A 212 22.84 3.68 10.57
CA SER A 212 22.09 4.93 10.73
C SER A 212 20.59 4.75 11.04
N TRP A 213 20.08 3.50 11.09
CA TRP A 213 18.66 3.20 11.29
C TRP A 213 18.32 2.68 12.69
N GLY A 214 19.28 2.44 13.54
CA GLY A 214 19.08 1.62 14.73
C GLY A 214 19.21 2.30 16.07
N ALA A 215 19.80 3.46 16.14
CA ALA A 215 19.93 4.16 17.41
C ALA A 215 19.49 5.60 17.22
N ALA A 216 18.20 5.86 17.38
CA ALA A 216 17.77 7.17 17.79
C ALA A 216 18.57 7.48 19.07
N GLN A 217 19.41 8.48 19.03
CA GLN A 217 20.24 8.88 20.19
C GLN A 217 19.38 9.59 21.23
N ASP A 218 18.17 10.02 20.84
CA ASP A 218 17.15 10.60 21.69
C ASP A 218 15.73 10.43 21.12
N ASP A 219 14.69 10.77 21.88
CA ASP A 219 13.28 10.70 21.48
C ASP A 219 12.96 11.62 20.29
N ASP A 220 13.69 12.72 20.09
CA ASP A 220 13.51 13.65 18.98
C ASP A 220 14.07 13.11 17.67
N ASP A 221 15.18 12.36 17.70
CA ASP A 221 15.70 11.65 16.55
C ASP A 221 14.78 10.48 16.13
N ALA A 222 14.21 9.79 17.11
CA ALA A 222 13.21 8.74 16.86
C ALA A 222 11.95 9.30 16.18
N ARG A 223 11.46 10.47 16.64
CA ARG A 223 10.31 11.17 16.04
C ARG A 223 10.62 11.67 14.63
N ARG A 224 11.78 12.32 14.43
CA ARG A 224 12.22 12.78 13.10
C ARG A 224 12.35 11.61 12.12
N GLY A 225 12.95 10.50 12.54
CA GLY A 225 13.05 9.29 11.73
C GLY A 225 11.69 8.66 11.39
N ALA A 226 10.70 8.77 12.27
CA ALA A 226 9.33 8.34 12.02
C ALA A 226 8.58 9.27 11.05
N GLU A 227 8.86 10.58 11.08
CA GLU A 227 8.23 11.56 10.19
C GLU A 227 8.89 11.64 8.81
N ARG A 228 10.21 11.39 8.74
CA ARG A 228 11.02 11.47 7.51
C ARG A 228 11.82 10.20 7.24
N PRO A 229 11.14 9.04 7.07
CA PRO A 229 11.82 7.75 6.93
C PRO A 229 12.68 7.62 5.66
N LEU A 230 12.55 8.52 4.71
CA LEU A 230 13.29 8.54 3.44
C LEU A 230 14.39 9.59 3.39
N ASP A 231 14.74 10.22 4.52
CA ASP A 231 15.89 11.14 4.56
C ASP A 231 17.17 10.46 4.04
N GLY A 232 17.92 11.19 3.21
CA GLY A 232 19.13 10.69 2.54
C GLY A 232 18.85 9.71 1.39
N SER A 233 17.59 9.54 0.96
CA SER A 233 17.25 8.75 -0.22
C SER A 233 17.05 9.65 -1.46
N VAL A 234 17.39 9.11 -2.64
CA VAL A 234 16.99 9.68 -3.92
C VAL A 234 15.81 8.87 -4.45
N ALA A 235 14.74 9.55 -4.84
CA ALA A 235 13.53 8.89 -5.37
C ALA A 235 13.27 9.34 -6.80
N VAL A 236 13.33 8.43 -7.76
CA VAL A 236 12.94 8.69 -9.15
C VAL A 236 11.49 8.26 -9.36
N VAL A 237 10.66 9.15 -9.91
CA VAL A 237 9.25 8.89 -10.20
C VAL A 237 8.97 9.16 -11.67
N THR A 238 8.63 8.12 -12.43
CA THR A 238 8.24 8.28 -13.85
C THR A 238 6.76 8.64 -13.97
N GLY A 239 6.41 9.47 -14.96
CA GLY A 239 5.03 9.99 -15.10
C GLY A 239 4.66 10.98 -13.98
N ALA A 240 5.62 11.81 -13.54
CA ALA A 240 5.50 12.66 -12.36
C ALA A 240 4.84 14.02 -12.60
N ALA A 241 4.54 14.37 -13.84
CA ALA A 241 3.96 15.69 -14.17
C ALA A 241 2.55 15.88 -13.58
N ARG A 242 1.78 14.80 -13.37
CA ARG A 242 0.39 14.87 -12.90
C ARG A 242 -0.10 13.57 -12.23
N GLY A 243 -1.33 13.61 -11.72
CA GLY A 243 -2.04 12.43 -11.22
C GLY A 243 -1.34 11.72 -10.09
N ILE A 244 -1.25 10.39 -10.18
CA ILE A 244 -0.63 9.52 -9.16
C ILE A 244 0.87 9.84 -9.04
N GLY A 245 1.59 10.00 -10.16
CA GLY A 245 3.02 10.29 -10.14
C GLY A 245 3.36 11.60 -9.43
N ARG A 246 2.61 12.68 -9.69
CA ARG A 246 2.77 13.94 -8.96
C ARG A 246 2.49 13.78 -7.47
N ALA A 247 1.40 13.13 -7.11
CA ALA A 247 1.07 12.87 -5.70
C ALA A 247 2.17 12.03 -5.02
N THR A 248 2.73 11.04 -5.71
CA THR A 248 3.84 10.21 -5.22
C THR A 248 5.09 11.06 -4.98
N ALA A 249 5.46 11.94 -5.92
CA ALA A 249 6.57 12.86 -5.77
C ALA A 249 6.42 13.72 -4.49
N HIS A 250 5.22 14.28 -4.26
CA HIS A 250 4.93 15.07 -3.06
C HIS A 250 5.04 14.25 -1.77
N VAL A 251 4.50 13.03 -1.74
CA VAL A 251 4.55 12.19 -0.53
C VAL A 251 5.97 11.74 -0.22
N LEU A 252 6.74 11.32 -1.22
CA LEU A 252 8.15 10.92 -1.03
C LEU A 252 9.02 12.08 -0.55
N ALA A 253 8.82 13.29 -1.11
CA ALA A 253 9.52 14.49 -0.66
C ALA A 253 9.13 14.87 0.77
N ARG A 254 7.86 14.80 1.14
CA ARG A 254 7.40 15.02 2.52
C ARG A 254 8.10 14.06 3.50
N GLN A 255 8.34 12.81 3.07
CA GLN A 255 9.06 11.81 3.86
C GLN A 255 10.59 11.94 3.81
N GLY A 256 11.12 12.96 3.17
CA GLY A 256 12.55 13.29 3.19
C GLY A 256 13.34 12.93 1.94
N ALA A 257 12.75 12.22 0.97
CA ALA A 257 13.48 11.86 -0.23
C ALA A 257 13.81 13.09 -1.11
N HIS A 258 15.00 13.10 -1.70
CA HIS A 258 15.29 13.98 -2.83
C HIS A 258 14.66 13.42 -4.10
N VAL A 259 13.68 14.12 -4.65
CA VAL A 259 12.88 13.60 -5.77
C VAL A 259 13.45 14.01 -7.12
N VAL A 260 13.65 13.04 -8.00
CA VAL A 260 13.87 13.23 -9.43
C VAL A 260 12.55 12.91 -10.15
N ALA A 261 11.84 13.95 -10.52
CA ALA A 261 10.58 13.85 -11.27
C ALA A 261 10.87 13.64 -12.76
N VAL A 262 10.31 12.59 -13.37
CA VAL A 262 10.55 12.22 -14.77
C VAL A 262 9.23 12.21 -15.52
N ASP A 263 9.17 12.87 -16.69
CA ASP A 263 8.04 12.79 -17.61
C ASP A 263 8.49 13.15 -19.02
N VAL A 264 7.64 12.90 -20.01
CA VAL A 264 7.93 13.20 -21.41
C VAL A 264 8.17 14.71 -21.64
N PRO A 265 9.02 15.11 -22.62
CA PRO A 265 9.29 16.52 -22.91
C PRO A 265 8.03 17.37 -23.13
N ALA A 266 6.99 16.79 -23.71
CA ALA A 266 5.70 17.48 -23.91
C ALA A 266 4.99 17.90 -22.61
N ALA A 267 5.36 17.32 -21.47
CA ALA A 267 4.82 17.64 -20.14
C ALA A 267 5.76 18.52 -19.30
N SER A 268 6.82 19.11 -19.90
CA SER A 268 7.90 19.81 -19.18
C SER A 268 7.39 20.91 -18.23
N GLY A 269 6.34 21.66 -18.63
CA GLY A 269 5.77 22.72 -17.79
C GLY A 269 5.14 22.20 -16.50
N ASP A 270 4.36 21.11 -16.57
CA ASP A 270 3.77 20.46 -15.40
C ASP A 270 4.85 19.75 -14.56
N LEU A 271 5.82 19.14 -15.23
CA LEU A 271 6.95 18.48 -14.60
C LEU A 271 7.81 19.47 -13.80
N ALA A 272 8.12 20.63 -14.36
CA ALA A 272 8.86 21.68 -13.67
C ALA A 272 8.09 22.19 -12.44
N ARG A 273 6.76 22.35 -12.54
CA ARG A 273 5.95 22.69 -11.37
C ARG A 273 6.04 21.64 -10.26
N THR A 274 5.92 20.36 -10.63
CA THR A 274 6.07 19.25 -9.65
C THR A 274 7.44 19.30 -8.99
N ALA A 275 8.52 19.40 -9.77
CA ALA A 275 9.88 19.43 -9.23
C ALA A 275 10.11 20.64 -8.30
N ASN A 276 9.61 21.83 -8.67
CA ASN A 276 9.70 23.02 -7.83
C ASN A 276 8.92 22.86 -6.51
N ASP A 277 7.68 22.34 -6.58
CA ASP A 277 6.83 22.12 -5.42
C ASP A 277 7.51 21.22 -4.37
N VAL A 278 8.24 20.18 -4.85
CA VAL A 278 8.94 19.23 -3.98
C VAL A 278 10.41 19.57 -3.71
N ARG A 279 10.90 20.71 -4.21
CA ARG A 279 12.31 21.12 -4.16
C ARG A 279 13.27 20.04 -4.70
N GLY A 280 12.81 19.32 -5.73
CA GLY A 280 13.52 18.24 -6.38
C GLY A 280 14.06 18.64 -7.75
N GLN A 281 14.33 17.65 -8.58
CA GLN A 281 14.84 17.82 -9.92
C GLN A 281 13.81 17.37 -10.97
N ALA A 282 13.81 18.02 -12.14
CA ALA A 282 13.02 17.62 -13.30
C ALA A 282 13.92 16.99 -14.35
N LEU A 283 13.56 15.80 -14.84
CA LEU A 283 14.19 15.15 -15.99
C LEU A 283 13.16 14.94 -17.10
N ALA A 284 13.21 15.77 -18.13
CA ALA A 284 12.39 15.58 -19.32
C ALA A 284 12.94 14.41 -20.16
N LEU A 285 12.26 13.25 -20.07
CA LEU A 285 12.69 12.00 -20.66
C LEU A 285 11.49 11.18 -21.15
N ASP A 286 11.51 10.80 -22.42
CA ASP A 286 10.62 9.76 -22.90
C ASP A 286 11.22 8.40 -22.52
N VAL A 287 10.57 7.70 -21.59
CA VAL A 287 11.04 6.41 -21.07
C VAL A 287 11.11 5.31 -22.14
N THR A 288 10.46 5.51 -23.30
CA THR A 288 10.51 4.58 -24.43
C THR A 288 11.69 4.82 -25.37
N ALA A 289 12.35 5.97 -25.28
CA ALA A 289 13.50 6.30 -26.11
C ALA A 289 14.63 5.29 -25.93
N PRO A 290 15.38 4.96 -26.99
CA PRO A 290 16.50 4.00 -26.90
C PRO A 290 17.56 4.40 -25.89
N ASP A 291 17.85 5.70 -25.76
CA ASP A 291 18.84 6.29 -24.85
C ASP A 291 18.31 6.59 -23.45
N ALA A 292 17.01 6.30 -23.17
CA ALA A 292 16.41 6.60 -21.89
C ALA A 292 17.12 5.91 -20.70
N PRO A 293 17.55 4.64 -20.79
CA PRO A 293 18.27 3.99 -19.70
C PRO A 293 19.59 4.68 -19.35
N SER A 294 20.44 4.97 -20.33
CA SER A 294 21.74 5.64 -20.09
C SER A 294 21.56 7.04 -19.53
N ARG A 295 20.64 7.84 -20.07
CA ARG A 295 20.34 9.19 -19.57
C ARG A 295 19.82 9.19 -18.13
N LEU A 296 18.98 8.20 -17.77
CA LEU A 296 18.51 8.06 -16.39
C LEU A 296 19.64 7.70 -15.45
N VAL A 297 20.47 6.70 -15.81
CA VAL A 297 21.64 6.28 -15.03
C VAL A 297 22.59 7.45 -14.78
N GLU A 298 23.00 8.16 -15.83
CA GLU A 298 23.89 9.33 -15.71
C GLU A 298 23.32 10.44 -14.82
N HIS A 299 22.01 10.68 -14.93
CA HIS A 299 21.34 11.70 -14.11
C HIS A 299 21.34 11.28 -12.63
N LEU A 300 21.02 10.02 -12.34
CA LEU A 300 20.97 9.49 -10.97
C LEU A 300 22.35 9.38 -10.34
N GLN A 301 23.38 9.00 -11.09
CA GLN A 301 24.77 9.02 -10.60
C GLN A 301 25.20 10.41 -10.14
N ARG A 302 24.81 11.45 -10.88
CA ARG A 302 25.07 12.85 -10.48
C ARG A 302 24.24 13.25 -9.25
N ALA A 303 22.97 12.86 -9.19
CA ALA A 303 22.08 13.17 -8.07
C ALA A 303 22.52 12.47 -6.77
N LEU A 304 23.10 11.28 -6.87
CA LEU A 304 23.67 10.53 -5.74
C LEU A 304 25.07 11.03 -5.32
N GLY A 305 25.65 12.01 -6.05
CA GLY A 305 26.95 12.60 -5.71
C GLY A 305 28.11 11.61 -5.81
N GLY A 306 28.00 10.56 -6.62
CA GLY A 306 29.00 9.51 -6.73
C GLY A 306 29.07 8.57 -5.52
N SER A 307 28.19 8.74 -4.55
CA SER A 307 28.10 7.86 -3.37
C SER A 307 27.33 6.59 -3.73
N ALA A 308 27.98 5.45 -3.71
CA ALA A 308 27.35 4.13 -3.82
C ALA A 308 26.44 3.79 -2.60
N THR A 309 26.38 4.67 -1.61
CA THR A 309 25.68 4.44 -0.34
C THR A 309 24.31 5.15 -0.26
N GLY A 310 23.93 5.95 -1.26
CA GLY A 310 22.61 6.57 -1.31
C GLY A 310 21.51 5.55 -1.62
N ARG A 311 20.48 5.52 -0.80
CA ARG A 311 19.30 4.65 -1.05
C ARG A 311 18.53 5.15 -2.26
N LEU A 312 18.36 4.31 -3.27
CA LEU A 312 17.56 4.63 -4.47
C LEU A 312 16.15 4.05 -4.36
N VAL A 313 15.16 4.90 -4.53
CA VAL A 313 13.75 4.51 -4.70
C VAL A 313 13.36 4.73 -6.15
N VAL A 314 12.91 3.68 -6.83
CA VAL A 314 12.46 3.74 -8.23
C VAL A 314 10.97 3.48 -8.29
N VAL A 315 10.20 4.47 -8.78
CA VAL A 315 8.76 4.35 -8.95
C VAL A 315 8.41 4.34 -10.45
N HIS A 316 8.09 3.16 -10.96
CA HIS A 316 7.61 2.98 -12.32
C HIS A 316 6.10 3.28 -12.38
N ASN A 317 5.76 4.57 -12.52
CA ASN A 317 4.37 5.03 -12.58
C ASN A 317 3.95 5.47 -13.99
N ALA A 318 4.85 5.84 -14.88
CA ALA A 318 4.50 6.20 -16.25
C ALA A 318 3.61 5.13 -16.90
N GLY A 319 2.55 5.56 -17.54
CA GLY A 319 1.63 4.63 -18.18
C GLY A 319 0.57 5.33 -19.03
N ILE A 320 0.15 4.62 -20.07
CA ILE A 320 -0.88 5.06 -21.01
C ILE A 320 -1.93 3.98 -21.22
N THR A 321 -3.09 4.36 -21.73
CA THR A 321 -4.14 3.46 -22.20
C THR A 321 -4.41 3.70 -23.69
N ARG A 322 -4.81 2.65 -24.43
CA ARG A 322 -5.31 2.71 -25.81
C ARG A 322 -6.45 1.72 -25.96
N ASP A 323 -7.54 2.01 -25.25
CA ASP A 323 -8.67 1.10 -25.03
C ASP A 323 -9.45 0.84 -26.33
N ARG A 324 -9.65 -0.43 -26.65
CA ARG A 324 -10.51 -0.96 -27.72
C ARG A 324 -10.86 -2.41 -27.39
N LEU A 325 -12.00 -2.90 -27.90
CA LEU A 325 -12.29 -4.34 -27.86
C LEU A 325 -11.15 -5.10 -28.54
N LEU A 326 -10.82 -6.30 -28.04
CA LEU A 326 -9.70 -7.10 -28.52
C LEU A 326 -9.70 -7.27 -30.04
N VAL A 327 -10.86 -7.50 -30.64
CA VAL A 327 -11.05 -7.67 -32.08
C VAL A 327 -10.72 -6.41 -32.90
N ASN A 328 -10.61 -5.25 -32.26
CA ASN A 328 -10.34 -3.95 -32.87
C ASN A 328 -9.00 -3.35 -32.42
N LEU A 329 -8.18 -4.12 -31.67
CA LEU A 329 -6.82 -3.72 -31.32
C LEU A 329 -5.86 -4.01 -32.45
N ASP A 330 -5.16 -2.99 -32.90
CA ASP A 330 -4.07 -3.07 -33.88
C ASP A 330 -2.70 -3.19 -33.20
N ALA A 331 -1.66 -3.53 -33.98
CA ALA A 331 -0.29 -3.65 -33.51
C ALA A 331 0.23 -2.35 -32.86
N ALA A 332 -0.05 -1.20 -33.46
CA ALA A 332 0.40 0.09 -32.94
C ALA A 332 -0.13 0.40 -31.53
N ARG A 333 -1.40 0.04 -31.25
CA ARG A 333 -1.97 0.20 -29.90
C ARG A 333 -1.36 -0.77 -28.88
N TRP A 334 -1.05 -1.99 -29.30
CA TRP A 334 -0.33 -2.95 -28.47
C TRP A 334 1.07 -2.46 -28.15
N GLU A 335 1.86 -2.13 -29.15
CA GLU A 335 3.24 -1.66 -29.02
C GLU A 335 3.35 -0.41 -28.15
N ALA A 336 2.48 0.58 -28.38
CA ALA A 336 2.49 1.80 -27.59
C ALA A 336 2.24 1.54 -26.11
N VAL A 337 1.25 0.69 -25.77
CA VAL A 337 0.90 0.40 -24.36
C VAL A 337 1.95 -0.48 -23.70
N LEU A 338 2.39 -1.55 -24.36
CA LEU A 338 3.42 -2.44 -23.83
C LEU A 338 4.77 -1.72 -23.71
N GLY A 339 5.11 -0.88 -24.68
CA GLY A 339 6.34 -0.10 -24.68
C GLY A 339 6.49 0.80 -23.47
N VAL A 340 5.46 1.62 -23.17
CA VAL A 340 5.48 2.54 -22.02
C VAL A 340 5.29 1.81 -20.70
N ASN A 341 4.27 0.92 -20.62
CA ASN A 341 3.81 0.40 -19.32
C ASN A 341 4.65 -0.76 -18.80
N LEU A 342 5.36 -1.48 -19.66
CA LEU A 342 6.09 -2.70 -19.28
C LEU A 342 7.53 -2.73 -19.80
N ALA A 343 7.77 -2.55 -21.10
CA ALA A 343 9.11 -2.65 -21.65
C ALA A 343 10.05 -1.55 -21.12
N ALA A 344 9.57 -0.32 -20.97
CA ALA A 344 10.35 0.77 -20.38
C ALA A 344 10.74 0.49 -18.93
N PRO A 345 9.81 0.12 -17.99
CA PRO A 345 10.18 -0.31 -16.65
C PRO A 345 11.24 -1.40 -16.61
N LEU A 346 11.12 -2.44 -17.44
CA LEU A 346 12.10 -3.52 -17.51
C LEU A 346 13.48 -2.98 -17.90
N ARG A 347 13.59 -2.28 -19.04
CA ARG A 347 14.88 -1.74 -19.52
C ARG A 347 15.52 -0.75 -18.55
N LEU A 348 14.72 0.11 -17.91
CA LEU A 348 15.24 1.06 -16.93
C LEU A 348 15.74 0.34 -15.68
N THR A 349 15.02 -0.68 -15.20
CA THR A 349 15.44 -1.47 -14.03
C THR A 349 16.71 -2.24 -14.33
N ASP A 350 16.81 -2.91 -15.49
CA ASP A 350 18.03 -3.63 -15.89
C ASP A 350 19.24 -2.71 -15.95
N ALA A 351 19.12 -1.53 -16.57
CA ALA A 351 20.20 -0.56 -16.63
C ALA A 351 20.64 -0.05 -15.24
N LEU A 352 19.69 0.13 -14.31
CA LEU A 352 20.01 0.53 -12.94
C LEU A 352 20.71 -0.61 -12.15
N LEU A 353 20.34 -1.87 -12.42
CA LEU A 353 21.02 -3.04 -11.86
C LEU A 353 22.44 -3.15 -12.41
N ASP A 354 22.62 -3.05 -13.73
CA ASP A 354 23.92 -3.13 -14.40
C ASP A 354 24.87 -2.00 -13.95
N ALA A 355 24.32 -0.82 -13.66
CA ALA A 355 25.05 0.32 -13.11
C ALA A 355 25.35 0.21 -11.60
N GLY A 356 24.90 -0.85 -10.91
CA GLY A 356 25.07 -1.05 -9.47
C GLY A 356 24.27 -0.08 -8.59
N LEU A 357 23.27 0.63 -9.14
CA LEU A 357 22.48 1.62 -8.40
C LEU A 357 21.34 0.99 -7.56
N LEU A 358 20.94 -0.24 -7.86
CA LEU A 358 19.96 -1.00 -7.07
C LEU A 358 20.63 -1.92 -6.05
N GLY A 359 21.44 -1.31 -5.18
CA GLY A 359 22.12 -1.99 -4.08
C GLY A 359 21.30 -2.02 -2.79
N GLN A 360 22.03 -2.18 -1.66
CA GLN A 360 21.44 -2.28 -0.34
C GLN A 360 20.47 -1.14 -0.01
N GLY A 361 19.28 -1.49 0.46
CA GLY A 361 18.24 -0.53 0.82
C GLY A 361 17.49 0.08 -0.37
N ALA A 362 17.83 -0.28 -1.61
CA ALA A 362 17.07 0.18 -2.77
C ALA A 362 15.63 -0.39 -2.80
N ARG A 363 14.73 0.38 -3.38
CA ARG A 363 13.30 0.04 -3.49
C ARG A 363 12.81 0.24 -4.91
N VAL A 364 12.21 -0.79 -5.49
CA VAL A 364 11.54 -0.71 -6.79
C VAL A 364 10.04 -0.87 -6.57
N VAL A 365 9.24 0.12 -6.96
CA VAL A 365 7.78 0.08 -6.85
C VAL A 365 7.15 0.29 -8.22
N GLY A 366 6.45 -0.74 -8.71
CA GLY A 366 5.70 -0.69 -9.96
C GLY A 366 4.25 -0.24 -9.72
N VAL A 367 3.70 0.58 -10.61
CA VAL A 367 2.26 0.87 -10.62
C VAL A 367 1.55 -0.05 -11.60
N SER A 368 0.95 -1.12 -11.05
CA SER A 368 0.06 -2.06 -11.73
C SER A 368 -1.36 -1.47 -11.87
N SER A 369 -2.39 -2.28 -11.84
CA SER A 369 -3.81 -1.90 -11.83
C SER A 369 -4.68 -3.09 -11.45
N THR A 370 -5.85 -2.84 -10.87
CA THR A 370 -6.88 -3.90 -10.72
C THR A 370 -7.31 -4.48 -12.07
N SER A 371 -7.22 -3.72 -13.17
CA SER A 371 -7.44 -4.25 -14.52
C SER A 371 -6.41 -5.33 -14.91
N GLY A 372 -5.17 -5.26 -14.40
CA GLY A 372 -4.16 -6.30 -14.60
C GLY A 372 -4.44 -7.57 -13.81
N LEU A 373 -5.15 -7.47 -12.68
CA LEU A 373 -5.46 -8.61 -11.81
C LEU A 373 -6.76 -9.34 -12.21
N ALA A 374 -7.79 -8.58 -12.59
CA ALA A 374 -9.13 -9.11 -12.85
C ALA A 374 -9.56 -9.03 -14.32
N GLY A 375 -8.75 -8.40 -15.18
CA GLY A 375 -9.17 -8.03 -16.53
C GLY A 375 -10.14 -6.84 -16.53
N ASN A 376 -10.29 -6.21 -17.70
CA ASN A 376 -11.31 -5.19 -17.93
C ASN A 376 -11.70 -5.18 -19.42
N ARG A 377 -12.99 -5.10 -19.70
CA ARG A 377 -13.49 -5.11 -21.07
C ARG A 377 -12.92 -3.94 -21.87
N GLY A 378 -12.35 -4.22 -23.03
CA GLY A 378 -11.76 -3.22 -23.92
C GLY A 378 -10.33 -2.78 -23.54
N GLN A 379 -9.70 -3.44 -22.58
CA GLN A 379 -8.37 -3.09 -22.07
C GLN A 379 -7.36 -4.26 -22.17
N ALA A 380 -7.46 -5.14 -23.15
CA ALA A 380 -6.59 -6.33 -23.20
C ALA A 380 -5.09 -5.98 -23.20
N ASN A 381 -4.65 -4.97 -23.98
CA ASN A 381 -3.29 -4.49 -24.01
C ASN A 381 -2.86 -3.85 -22.67
N TYR A 382 -3.73 -3.03 -22.09
CA TYR A 382 -3.48 -2.38 -20.79
C TYR A 382 -3.44 -3.41 -19.67
N ALA A 383 -4.42 -4.31 -19.61
CA ALA A 383 -4.47 -5.38 -18.62
C ALA A 383 -3.22 -6.28 -18.69
N ALA A 384 -2.82 -6.68 -19.90
CA ALA A 384 -1.58 -7.44 -20.11
C ALA A 384 -0.35 -6.71 -19.59
N SER A 385 -0.22 -5.40 -19.91
CA SER A 385 0.92 -4.59 -19.43
C SER A 385 0.95 -4.48 -17.91
N LYS A 386 -0.21 -4.30 -17.26
CA LYS A 386 -0.30 -4.13 -15.80
C LYS A 386 -0.17 -5.45 -15.03
N ALA A 387 -0.62 -6.57 -15.61
CA ALA A 387 -0.29 -7.91 -15.12
C ALA A 387 1.22 -8.19 -15.27
N GLY A 388 1.82 -7.75 -16.38
CA GLY A 388 3.27 -7.83 -16.61
C GLY A 388 4.08 -7.12 -15.53
N VAL A 389 3.66 -5.93 -15.08
CA VAL A 389 4.32 -5.21 -13.96
C VAL A 389 4.24 -6.04 -12.67
N ALA A 390 3.12 -6.69 -12.38
CA ALA A 390 3.02 -7.60 -11.24
C ALA A 390 3.96 -8.81 -11.36
N GLY A 391 4.09 -9.38 -12.56
CA GLY A 391 5.06 -10.43 -12.86
C GLY A 391 6.51 -9.96 -12.70
N MET A 392 6.83 -8.76 -13.21
CA MET A 392 8.15 -8.14 -13.09
C MET A 392 8.61 -8.03 -11.63
N VAL A 393 7.78 -7.45 -10.74
CA VAL A 393 8.19 -7.27 -9.34
C VAL A 393 8.34 -8.60 -8.61
N ARG A 394 7.51 -9.61 -8.92
CA ARG A 394 7.66 -10.95 -8.36
C ARG A 394 8.96 -11.63 -8.78
N ALA A 395 9.34 -11.47 -10.05
CA ALA A 395 10.59 -12.03 -10.58
C ALA A 395 11.83 -11.27 -10.08
N LEU A 396 11.73 -9.95 -9.87
CA LEU A 396 12.81 -9.13 -9.33
C LEU A 396 13.04 -9.34 -7.83
N ALA A 397 11.99 -9.64 -7.07
CA ALA A 397 12.07 -9.71 -5.61
C ALA A 397 13.17 -10.64 -5.08
N PRO A 398 13.30 -11.92 -5.51
CA PRO A 398 14.37 -12.79 -5.04
C PRO A 398 15.76 -12.27 -5.44
N ARG A 399 15.92 -11.74 -6.66
CA ARG A 399 17.18 -11.19 -7.15
C ARG A 399 17.62 -9.96 -6.35
N LEU A 400 16.69 -9.07 -6.02
CA LEU A 400 16.96 -7.88 -5.23
C LEU A 400 17.19 -8.18 -3.74
N ALA A 401 16.57 -9.24 -3.22
CA ALA A 401 16.78 -9.68 -1.83
C ALA A 401 18.26 -10.05 -1.57
N GLU A 402 18.97 -10.60 -2.56
CA GLU A 402 20.39 -10.94 -2.46
C GLU A 402 21.28 -9.73 -2.15
N VAL A 403 20.85 -8.53 -2.57
CA VAL A 403 21.55 -7.26 -2.34
C VAL A 403 20.88 -6.39 -1.28
N GLY A 404 19.91 -6.91 -0.55
CA GLY A 404 19.18 -6.17 0.51
C GLY A 404 18.22 -5.11 -0.02
N ALA A 405 17.77 -5.25 -1.25
CA ALA A 405 16.75 -4.40 -1.90
C ALA A 405 15.40 -5.11 -2.01
N THR A 406 14.33 -4.37 -2.35
CA THR A 406 12.99 -4.95 -2.53
C THR A 406 12.34 -4.50 -3.84
N ALA A 407 11.43 -5.33 -4.37
CA ALA A 407 10.56 -4.98 -5.48
C ALA A 407 9.11 -5.28 -5.11
N ASN A 408 8.23 -4.29 -5.27
CA ASN A 408 6.81 -4.43 -5.00
C ASN A 408 5.98 -3.68 -6.05
N ALA A 409 4.67 -3.92 -6.09
CA ALA A 409 3.76 -3.14 -6.90
C ALA A 409 2.55 -2.67 -6.10
N VAL A 410 1.98 -1.54 -6.50
CA VAL A 410 0.64 -1.13 -6.11
C VAL A 410 -0.32 -1.38 -7.27
N ALA A 411 -1.54 -1.81 -6.98
CA ALA A 411 -2.58 -2.02 -7.99
C ALA A 411 -3.78 -1.09 -7.70
N PRO A 412 -3.76 0.15 -8.23
CA PRO A 412 -4.87 1.07 -8.06
C PRO A 412 -6.16 0.53 -8.67
N GLY A 413 -7.29 0.76 -7.98
CA GLY A 413 -8.62 0.60 -8.52
C GLY A 413 -9.10 1.88 -9.23
N PHE A 414 -10.35 2.28 -8.96
CA PHE A 414 -10.87 3.54 -9.46
C PHE A 414 -10.31 4.71 -8.66
N ILE A 415 -9.37 5.46 -9.24
CA ILE A 415 -8.71 6.63 -8.64
C ILE A 415 -9.13 7.90 -9.40
N GLU A 416 -9.50 8.95 -8.67
CA GLU A 416 -9.92 10.25 -9.21
C GLU A 416 -8.72 11.00 -9.82
N THR A 417 -8.51 10.83 -11.13
CA THR A 417 -7.45 11.45 -11.92
C THR A 417 -8.02 12.08 -13.18
N GLU A 418 -7.21 12.83 -13.92
CA GLU A 418 -7.61 13.33 -15.25
C GLU A 418 -7.91 12.18 -16.24
N MET A 419 -7.24 11.04 -16.10
CA MET A 419 -7.50 9.85 -16.91
C MET A 419 -8.92 9.33 -16.68
N THR A 420 -9.34 9.17 -15.42
CA THR A 420 -10.68 8.69 -15.07
C THR A 420 -11.77 9.76 -15.30
N ALA A 421 -11.38 11.04 -15.38
CA ALA A 421 -12.27 12.14 -15.73
C ALA A 421 -12.92 11.99 -17.12
N ARG A 422 -12.22 11.31 -18.03
CA ARG A 422 -12.69 11.06 -19.42
C ARG A 422 -13.72 9.93 -19.51
N ILE A 423 -13.91 9.14 -18.45
CA ILE A 423 -14.93 8.08 -18.38
C ILE A 423 -16.31 8.72 -18.30
N PRO A 424 -17.33 8.21 -19.04
CA PRO A 424 -18.70 8.72 -18.95
C PRO A 424 -19.22 8.77 -17.52
N PRO A 425 -20.03 9.78 -17.13
CA PRO A 425 -20.45 10.03 -15.74
C PRO A 425 -21.10 8.81 -15.06
N LEU A 426 -21.97 8.09 -15.76
CA LEU A 426 -22.65 6.90 -15.22
C LEU A 426 -21.65 5.79 -14.89
N LEU A 427 -20.72 5.48 -15.79
CA LEU A 427 -19.69 4.46 -15.58
C LEU A 427 -18.73 4.86 -14.46
N ARG A 428 -18.44 6.15 -14.29
CA ARG A 428 -17.67 6.65 -13.14
C ARG A 428 -18.39 6.39 -11.83
N GLN A 429 -19.70 6.64 -11.77
CA GLN A 429 -20.49 6.35 -10.55
C GLN A 429 -20.49 4.85 -10.23
N LEU A 430 -20.63 4.00 -11.24
CA LEU A 430 -20.47 2.55 -11.05
C LEU A 430 -19.10 2.20 -10.50
N GLY A 431 -18.02 2.67 -11.12
CA GLY A 431 -16.64 2.44 -10.65
C GLY A 431 -16.39 2.89 -9.21
N ARG A 432 -17.01 3.99 -8.78
CA ARG A 432 -16.92 4.46 -7.38
C ARG A 432 -17.67 3.55 -6.41
N ARG A 433 -18.83 3.02 -6.81
CA ARG A 433 -19.76 2.29 -5.90
C ARG A 433 -19.50 0.80 -5.83
N THR A 434 -18.65 0.25 -6.70
CA THR A 434 -18.24 -1.16 -6.64
C THR A 434 -17.25 -1.47 -5.52
N ALA A 435 -16.55 -0.48 -5.00
CA ALA A 435 -15.69 -0.63 -3.83
C ALA A 435 -16.51 -0.73 -2.52
N SER A 436 -16.04 -1.49 -1.54
CA SER A 436 -16.65 -1.57 -0.19
C SER A 436 -16.75 -0.20 0.47
N LEU A 437 -15.77 0.68 0.24
CA LEU A 437 -15.77 2.06 0.71
C LEU A 437 -16.72 2.99 -0.09
N GLN A 438 -17.36 2.48 -1.15
CA GLN A 438 -18.39 3.15 -1.95
C GLN A 438 -17.98 4.51 -2.55
N GLN A 439 -16.71 4.72 -2.81
CA GLN A 439 -16.16 5.94 -3.40
C GLN A 439 -14.89 5.66 -4.21
N GLY A 440 -14.46 6.63 -5.00
CA GLY A 440 -13.15 6.58 -5.66
C GLY A 440 -12.03 6.92 -4.68
N GLY A 441 -10.87 6.31 -4.88
CA GLY A 441 -9.64 6.71 -4.22
C GLY A 441 -9.08 8.01 -4.79
N LEU A 442 -8.21 8.65 -4.04
CA LEU A 442 -7.47 9.82 -4.49
C LEU A 442 -6.03 9.42 -4.89
N PRO A 443 -5.34 10.21 -5.74
CA PRO A 443 -3.94 9.98 -6.05
C PRO A 443 -3.05 9.84 -4.81
N VAL A 444 -3.34 10.57 -3.73
CA VAL A 444 -2.62 10.50 -2.46
C VAL A 444 -2.75 9.14 -1.78
N ASP A 445 -3.89 8.43 -1.92
CA ASP A 445 -4.07 7.11 -1.34
C ASP A 445 -3.10 6.08 -1.96
N VAL A 446 -2.84 6.20 -3.27
CA VAL A 446 -1.85 5.39 -3.97
C VAL A 446 -0.44 5.82 -3.58
N ALA A 447 -0.18 7.12 -3.52
CA ALA A 447 1.11 7.69 -3.17
C ALA A 447 1.58 7.28 -1.75
N GLU A 448 0.68 7.26 -0.78
CA GLU A 448 0.97 6.79 0.59
C GLU A 448 1.37 5.31 0.63
N THR A 449 0.71 4.47 -0.18
CA THR A 449 1.04 3.05 -0.27
C THR A 449 2.39 2.84 -0.96
N VAL A 450 2.69 3.61 -2.03
CA VAL A 450 4.00 3.61 -2.68
C VAL A 450 5.09 4.03 -1.70
N ALA A 451 4.87 5.11 -0.97
CA ALA A 451 5.82 5.62 0.00
C ALA A 451 6.07 4.64 1.15
N TRP A 452 5.02 3.99 1.67
CA TRP A 452 5.19 2.90 2.66
C TRP A 452 6.07 1.76 2.12
N LEU A 453 5.86 1.30 0.87
CA LEU A 453 6.70 0.27 0.27
C LEU A 453 8.14 0.72 0.03
N ALA A 454 8.38 2.03 -0.04
CA ALA A 454 9.71 2.63 -0.15
C ALA A 454 10.42 2.77 1.20
N GLU A 455 9.71 2.74 2.31
CA GLU A 455 10.28 2.92 3.64
C GLU A 455 11.20 1.77 4.04
N PRO A 456 12.22 2.08 4.82
CA PRO A 456 13.11 1.10 5.41
C PRO A 456 12.40 0.06 6.27
N ALA A 457 11.42 0.49 7.06
CA ALA A 457 10.65 -0.37 7.95
C ALA A 457 9.76 -1.39 7.19
N SER A 458 9.66 -1.28 5.86
CA SER A 458 8.95 -2.22 4.99
C SER A 458 9.87 -3.23 4.29
N ALA A 459 11.13 -3.37 4.75
CA ALA A 459 12.12 -4.25 4.12
C ALA A 459 11.72 -5.73 4.10
N GLY A 460 10.86 -6.17 5.01
CA GLY A 460 10.27 -7.52 5.01
C GLY A 460 9.16 -7.73 3.96
N VAL A 461 8.74 -6.66 3.26
CA VAL A 461 7.70 -6.74 2.22
C VAL A 461 8.36 -6.70 0.85
N THR A 462 8.36 -7.83 0.12
CA THR A 462 8.92 -7.91 -1.23
C THR A 462 8.13 -8.90 -2.08
N GLY A 463 8.08 -8.68 -3.40
CA GLY A 463 7.30 -9.49 -4.35
C GLY A 463 5.79 -9.29 -4.26
N GLN A 464 5.32 -8.33 -3.48
CA GLN A 464 3.90 -8.12 -3.19
C GLN A 464 3.24 -7.20 -4.22
N VAL A 465 1.93 -7.42 -4.41
CA VAL A 465 1.07 -6.53 -5.21
C VAL A 465 -0.08 -6.06 -4.32
N VAL A 466 0.03 -4.86 -3.79
CA VAL A 466 -0.95 -4.29 -2.85
C VAL A 466 -2.01 -3.51 -3.61
N ARG A 467 -3.26 -3.89 -3.49
CA ARG A 467 -4.38 -3.19 -4.13
C ARG A 467 -4.76 -1.94 -3.34
N VAL A 468 -4.86 -0.82 -4.03
CA VAL A 468 -5.36 0.45 -3.50
C VAL A 468 -6.69 0.73 -4.19
N CYS A 469 -7.73 0.02 -3.77
CA CYS A 469 -9.01 -0.03 -4.48
C CYS A 469 -10.24 0.05 -3.58
N GLY A 470 -10.06 0.25 -2.26
CA GLY A 470 -11.17 0.25 -1.31
C GLY A 470 -11.98 -1.04 -1.34
N GLN A 471 -11.31 -2.17 -1.57
CA GLN A 471 -11.90 -3.50 -1.76
C GLN A 471 -12.99 -3.51 -2.84
N ALA A 472 -12.64 -3.08 -4.07
CA ALA A 472 -13.52 -3.24 -5.22
C ALA A 472 -13.85 -4.74 -5.45
N LEU A 473 -15.01 -5.01 -6.10
CA LEU A 473 -15.49 -6.37 -6.39
C LEU A 473 -14.64 -7.05 -7.47
N VAL A 474 -13.35 -7.23 -7.20
CA VAL A 474 -12.43 -8.00 -8.03
C VAL A 474 -11.98 -9.24 -7.26
N GLY A 475 -11.73 -10.31 -7.96
CA GLY A 475 -11.18 -11.56 -7.38
C GLY A 475 -9.90 -11.34 -6.57
N ALA A 476 -9.45 -12.37 -5.94
CA ALA A 476 -8.25 -12.36 -5.12
C ALA A 476 -6.98 -12.23 -5.96
#